data_992359035c041be7f5bc1885e63c184b
#
_entry.id   992359035c041be7f5bc1885e63c184b
#
_cell.length_a   1.000
_cell.length_b   1.000
_cell.length_c   1.000
_cell.angle_alpha   90.00
_cell.angle_beta   90.00
_cell.angle_gamma   90.00
#
_symmetry.space_group_name_H-M   'P 1'
#
loop_
_entity.id
_entity.type
_entity.pdbx_description
1 polymer ?
#
loop_
_entity_poly.entity_id
_entity_poly.type
_entity_poly.pdbx_seq_one_letter_code
_entity_poly.pdbx_strand_id
1 'polypeptide(L)'
;MNNAVSQGYTALFSQHYNDYAALFDRVKLNLNPAIKGKNMPTPQRLKNYRAGQPDYDLEELYFQFGRYLLISSSRPGNMPANLQGIWHNNVDGPWRVDYHNNINIQMNYWPACSTNLNECMLPLVDFIHTLVKPGEKTAKSYFGARGWTASISGNIFGFTTPLESQDMSWNFNPMAGPWLATHIWEYYDYTSCLLYTSD
;
A
#
# COMPACT_ATOMS: atom_id res chain seq x y z
N MET A 1 -25.97 -0.23 -7.80
CA MET A 1 -26.36 -1.63 -8.02
C MET A 1 -27.16 -1.82 -9.32
N ASN A 2 -28.21 -1.04 -9.61
CA ASN A 2 -29.04 -1.22 -10.82
C ASN A 2 -28.27 -1.12 -12.15
N ASN A 3 -27.30 -0.21 -12.28
CA ASN A 3 -26.48 -0.06 -13.49
C ASN A 3 -25.60 -1.28 -13.79
N ALA A 4 -25.08 -1.97 -12.77
CA ALA A 4 -24.26 -3.16 -12.95
C ALA A 4 -25.10 -4.35 -13.45
N VAL A 5 -26.30 -4.51 -12.89
CA VAL A 5 -27.23 -5.57 -13.34
C VAL A 5 -27.66 -5.38 -14.78
N SER A 6 -27.91 -4.12 -15.20
CA SER A 6 -28.32 -3.80 -16.58
C SER A 6 -27.21 -4.01 -17.62
N GLN A 7 -25.94 -3.88 -17.25
CA GLN A 7 -24.80 -4.06 -18.17
C GLN A 7 -24.48 -5.53 -18.46
N GLY A 8 -24.77 -6.44 -17.52
CA GLY A 8 -24.48 -7.85 -17.64
C GLY A 8 -22.98 -8.19 -17.42
N TYR A 9 -22.72 -9.48 -17.14
CA TYR A 9 -21.38 -9.97 -16.76
C TYR A 9 -20.29 -9.67 -17.79
N THR A 10 -20.54 -9.91 -19.07
CA THR A 10 -19.52 -9.75 -20.13
C THR A 10 -19.04 -8.31 -20.25
N ALA A 11 -19.94 -7.32 -20.16
CA ALA A 11 -19.57 -5.92 -20.21
C ALA A 11 -18.77 -5.50 -18.97
N LEU A 12 -19.21 -5.92 -17.79
CA LEU A 12 -18.52 -5.67 -16.52
C LEU A 12 -17.12 -6.31 -16.49
N PHE A 13 -17.00 -7.54 -16.95
CA PHE A 13 -15.71 -8.23 -17.03
C PHE A 13 -14.76 -7.51 -18.00
N SER A 14 -15.24 -7.09 -19.17
CA SER A 14 -14.41 -6.35 -20.13
C SER A 14 -13.93 -5.01 -19.56
N GLN A 15 -14.78 -4.28 -18.86
CA GLN A 15 -14.40 -3.02 -18.20
C GLN A 15 -13.35 -3.27 -17.12
N HIS A 16 -13.57 -4.25 -16.26
CA HIS A 16 -12.62 -4.64 -15.22
C HIS A 16 -11.27 -5.05 -15.81
N TYR A 17 -11.29 -5.90 -16.84
CA TYR A 17 -10.06 -6.35 -17.50
C TYR A 17 -9.27 -5.17 -18.08
N ASN A 18 -9.94 -4.29 -18.81
CA ASN A 18 -9.28 -3.14 -19.44
C ASN A 18 -8.68 -2.17 -18.40
N ASP A 19 -9.43 -1.88 -17.33
CA ASP A 19 -8.94 -1.05 -16.23
C ASP A 19 -7.70 -1.66 -15.56
N TYR A 20 -7.77 -2.94 -15.23
CA TYR A 20 -6.67 -3.65 -14.58
C TYR A 20 -5.45 -3.80 -15.49
N ALA A 21 -5.65 -4.24 -16.74
CA ALA A 21 -4.59 -4.47 -17.71
C ALA A 21 -3.82 -3.18 -18.04
N ALA A 22 -4.49 -2.03 -18.06
CA ALA A 22 -3.87 -0.74 -18.28
C ALA A 22 -2.74 -0.41 -17.28
N LEU A 23 -2.80 -0.95 -16.08
CA LEU A 23 -1.77 -0.83 -15.05
C LEU A 23 -0.85 -2.06 -15.03
N PHE A 24 -1.43 -3.25 -15.06
CA PHE A 24 -0.68 -4.49 -14.87
C PHE A 24 0.30 -4.75 -16.01
N ASP A 25 -0.10 -4.52 -17.25
CA ASP A 25 0.71 -4.82 -18.45
C ASP A 25 1.87 -3.84 -18.69
N ARG A 26 1.99 -2.78 -17.88
CA ARG A 26 3.09 -1.81 -18.00
C ARG A 26 4.45 -2.40 -17.67
N VAL A 27 4.51 -3.45 -16.86
CA VAL A 27 5.76 -4.08 -16.43
C VAL A 27 5.68 -5.59 -16.58
N LYS A 28 6.65 -6.13 -17.30
CA LYS A 28 6.87 -7.57 -17.48
C LYS A 28 8.24 -7.93 -16.95
N LEU A 29 8.29 -8.83 -15.98
CA LEU A 29 9.54 -9.42 -15.49
C LEU A 29 9.72 -10.77 -16.15
N ASN A 30 10.90 -11.01 -16.74
CA ASN A 30 11.28 -12.30 -17.29
C ASN A 30 12.72 -12.61 -16.86
N LEU A 31 12.86 -13.50 -15.88
CA LEU A 31 14.15 -13.85 -15.28
C LEU A 31 14.86 -14.98 -16.04
N ASN A 32 14.11 -15.89 -16.64
CA ASN A 32 14.67 -16.96 -17.46
C ASN A 32 13.67 -17.54 -18.47
N PRO A 33 13.72 -17.11 -19.75
CA PRO A 33 12.78 -17.56 -20.77
C PRO A 33 12.90 -19.06 -21.12
N ALA A 34 14.00 -19.72 -20.76
CA ALA A 34 14.23 -21.15 -21.10
C ALA A 34 13.61 -22.11 -20.07
N ILE A 35 13.26 -21.64 -18.88
CA ILE A 35 12.66 -22.45 -17.81
C ILE A 35 11.22 -22.00 -17.63
N LYS A 36 10.32 -22.60 -18.38
CA LYS A 36 8.87 -22.39 -18.18
C LYS A 36 8.40 -23.12 -16.93
N GLY A 37 7.39 -22.53 -16.27
CA GLY A 37 6.81 -23.01 -15.04
C GLY A 37 6.50 -24.49 -15.03
N LYS A 38 6.91 -25.16 -14.00
CA LYS A 38 6.55 -26.54 -13.77
C LYS A 38 5.04 -26.59 -13.49
N ASN A 39 4.35 -27.51 -14.12
CA ASN A 39 2.92 -27.74 -13.85
C ASN A 39 2.75 -28.38 -12.45
N MET A 40 3.11 -27.60 -11.42
CA MET A 40 3.06 -27.96 -10.01
C MET A 40 2.25 -26.91 -9.23
N PRO A 41 1.46 -27.35 -8.24
CA PRO A 41 0.76 -26.43 -7.32
C PRO A 41 1.75 -25.54 -6.55
N THR A 42 1.39 -24.29 -6.32
CA THR A 42 2.24 -23.31 -5.62
C THR A 42 2.78 -23.79 -4.28
N PRO A 43 2.03 -24.49 -3.40
CA PRO A 43 2.57 -25.01 -2.15
C PRO A 43 3.77 -25.95 -2.35
N GLN A 44 3.73 -26.79 -3.39
CA GLN A 44 4.83 -27.70 -3.71
C GLN A 44 6.04 -26.93 -4.28
N ARG A 45 5.79 -25.92 -5.13
CA ARG A 45 6.84 -25.04 -5.65
C ARG A 45 7.57 -24.32 -4.50
N LEU A 46 6.83 -23.75 -3.56
CA LEU A 46 7.39 -23.09 -2.36
C LEU A 46 8.21 -24.05 -1.49
N LYS A 47 7.76 -25.32 -1.33
CA LYS A 47 8.53 -26.33 -0.60
C LYS A 47 9.87 -26.64 -1.30
N ASN A 48 9.85 -26.80 -2.61
CA ASN A 48 11.04 -27.07 -3.41
C ASN A 48 12.00 -25.87 -3.39
N TYR A 49 11.47 -24.66 -3.51
CA TYR A 49 12.25 -23.41 -3.45
C TYR A 49 12.98 -23.26 -2.10
N ARG A 50 12.29 -23.52 -0.98
CA ARG A 50 12.91 -23.55 0.36
C ARG A 50 13.99 -24.62 0.52
N ALA A 51 13.91 -25.69 -0.28
CA ALA A 51 14.95 -26.73 -0.35
C ALA A 51 16.11 -26.37 -1.30
N GLY A 52 16.17 -25.12 -1.81
CA GLY A 52 17.25 -24.62 -2.65
C GLY A 52 17.09 -24.93 -4.14
N GLN A 53 15.92 -25.35 -4.61
CA GLN A 53 15.65 -25.54 -6.04
C GLN A 53 15.24 -24.20 -6.66
N PRO A 54 15.94 -23.65 -7.67
CA PRO A 54 15.56 -22.43 -8.36
C PRO A 54 14.20 -22.58 -9.03
N ASP A 55 13.37 -21.55 -8.96
CA ASP A 55 12.07 -21.46 -9.63
C ASP A 55 11.80 -20.02 -10.05
N TYR A 56 12.37 -19.63 -11.17
CA TYR A 56 12.28 -18.24 -11.69
C TYR A 56 10.84 -17.83 -12.02
N ASP A 57 10.00 -18.75 -12.49
CA ASP A 57 8.58 -18.45 -12.71
C ASP A 57 7.84 -18.17 -11.39
N LEU A 58 8.26 -18.78 -10.28
CA LEU A 58 7.69 -18.49 -8.96
C LEU A 58 8.13 -17.10 -8.48
N GLU A 59 9.36 -16.69 -8.76
CA GLU A 59 9.87 -15.35 -8.45
C GLU A 59 9.14 -14.28 -9.28
N GLU A 60 8.95 -14.54 -10.59
CA GLU A 60 8.16 -13.66 -11.48
C GLU A 60 6.70 -13.55 -11.00
N LEU A 61 6.09 -14.68 -10.65
CA LEU A 61 4.73 -14.71 -10.11
C LEU A 61 4.64 -13.91 -8.80
N TYR A 62 5.61 -14.06 -7.91
CA TYR A 62 5.64 -13.34 -6.64
C TYR A 62 5.75 -11.82 -6.84
N PHE A 63 6.62 -11.39 -7.76
CA PHE A 63 6.72 -9.99 -8.14
C PHE A 63 5.40 -9.45 -8.70
N GLN A 64 4.79 -10.14 -9.65
CA GLN A 64 3.52 -9.72 -10.25
C GLN A 64 2.35 -9.80 -9.25
N PHE A 65 2.40 -10.74 -8.31
CA PHE A 65 1.39 -10.82 -7.26
C PHE A 65 1.45 -9.64 -6.30
N GLY A 66 2.65 -9.15 -5.96
CA GLY A 66 2.81 -7.91 -5.19
C GLY A 66 2.19 -6.70 -5.92
N ARG A 67 2.43 -6.56 -7.23
CA ARG A 67 1.79 -5.53 -8.06
C ARG A 67 0.26 -5.69 -8.10
N TYR A 68 -0.23 -6.91 -8.26
CA TYR A 68 -1.67 -7.21 -8.21
C TYR A 68 -2.31 -6.74 -6.89
N LEU A 69 -1.69 -7.03 -5.76
CA LEU A 69 -2.19 -6.62 -4.45
C LEU A 69 -2.29 -5.10 -4.34
N LEU A 70 -1.29 -4.36 -4.81
CA LEU A 70 -1.30 -2.90 -4.77
C LEU A 70 -2.35 -2.30 -5.72
N ILE A 71 -2.41 -2.76 -6.98
CA ILE A 71 -3.41 -2.30 -7.96
C ILE A 71 -4.83 -2.52 -7.44
N SER A 72 -5.07 -3.66 -6.77
CA SER A 72 -6.40 -4.03 -6.30
C SER A 72 -6.82 -3.32 -5.01
N SER A 73 -5.88 -2.81 -4.22
CA SER A 73 -6.15 -2.23 -2.89
C SER A 73 -5.93 -0.73 -2.80
N SER A 74 -5.27 -0.10 -3.78
CA SER A 74 -4.91 1.31 -3.71
C SER A 74 -5.11 2.01 -5.06
N ARG A 75 -6.26 2.65 -5.21
CA ARG A 75 -6.63 3.40 -6.43
C ARG A 75 -7.01 4.84 -6.06
N PRO A 76 -6.73 5.82 -6.95
CA PRO A 76 -7.08 7.22 -6.71
C PRO A 76 -8.54 7.40 -6.26
N GLY A 77 -8.74 8.24 -5.25
CA GLY A 77 -10.06 8.50 -4.67
C GLY A 77 -10.52 7.50 -3.60
N ASN A 78 -9.70 6.50 -3.28
CA ASN A 78 -9.94 5.56 -2.18
C ASN A 78 -8.96 5.79 -1.01
N MET A 79 -9.21 5.12 0.11
CA MET A 79 -8.24 5.05 1.21
C MET A 79 -7.05 4.17 0.81
N PRO A 80 -5.86 4.40 1.39
CA PRO A 80 -4.71 3.56 1.14
C PRO A 80 -4.90 2.13 1.65
N ALA A 81 -4.10 1.20 1.13
CA ALA A 81 -4.03 -0.16 1.63
C ALA A 81 -3.60 -0.18 3.11
N ASN A 82 -4.38 -0.82 3.96
CA ASN A 82 -4.02 -1.03 5.37
C ASN A 82 -3.12 -2.27 5.55
N LEU A 83 -2.94 -2.75 6.79
CA LEU A 83 -2.11 -3.93 7.08
C LEU A 83 -2.50 -5.18 6.29
N GLN A 84 -3.77 -5.36 5.97
CA GLN A 84 -4.31 -6.48 5.20
C GLN A 84 -4.70 -6.09 3.77
N GLY A 85 -4.30 -4.92 3.30
CA GLY A 85 -4.78 -4.39 2.02
C GLY A 85 -6.28 -4.07 2.11
N ILE A 86 -7.08 -4.89 1.44
CA ILE A 86 -8.55 -4.86 1.52
C ILE A 86 -9.12 -6.25 1.87
N TRP A 87 -8.26 -7.24 2.16
CA TRP A 87 -8.64 -8.65 2.34
C TRP A 87 -8.80 -9.01 3.80
N HIS A 88 -9.83 -8.44 4.43
CA HIS A 88 -10.23 -8.81 5.78
C HIS A 88 -11.76 -8.84 5.88
N ASN A 89 -12.31 -9.90 6.44
CA ASN A 89 -13.75 -10.17 6.44
C ASN A 89 -14.38 -10.17 7.84
N ASN A 90 -13.65 -9.82 8.88
CA ASN A 90 -14.15 -9.75 10.24
C ASN A 90 -14.12 -8.30 10.76
N VAL A 91 -14.92 -8.00 11.78
CA VAL A 91 -14.91 -6.70 12.47
C VAL A 91 -13.58 -6.48 13.18
N ASP A 92 -13.11 -7.52 13.88
CA ASP A 92 -11.80 -7.54 14.52
C ASP A 92 -10.81 -8.34 13.69
N GLY A 93 -9.74 -7.68 13.27
CA GLY A 93 -8.65 -8.29 12.53
C GLY A 93 -7.31 -8.19 13.26
N PRO A 94 -6.31 -8.93 12.80
CA PRO A 94 -4.96 -8.82 13.34
C PRO A 94 -4.51 -7.36 13.38
N TRP A 95 -4.00 -6.92 14.54
CA TRP A 95 -3.54 -5.55 14.72
C TRP A 95 -4.62 -4.48 14.45
N ARG A 96 -5.89 -4.80 14.68
CA ARG A 96 -7.07 -3.92 14.48
C ARG A 96 -7.28 -3.44 13.05
N VAL A 97 -6.61 -4.04 12.07
CA VAL A 97 -6.71 -3.69 10.64
C VAL A 97 -6.41 -2.19 10.38
N ASP A 98 -5.52 -1.61 11.16
CA ASP A 98 -5.18 -0.19 11.07
C ASP A 98 -4.00 0.10 10.12
N TYR A 99 -3.54 1.36 10.13
CA TYR A 99 -2.30 1.77 9.47
C TYR A 99 -1.16 1.80 10.49
N HIS A 100 -0.15 0.97 10.29
CA HIS A 100 1.07 1.02 11.09
C HIS A 100 2.10 1.90 10.39
N ASN A 101 2.34 3.08 10.98
CA ASN A 101 3.16 4.15 10.38
C ASN A 101 4.66 4.00 10.68
N ASN A 102 5.09 2.90 11.29
CA ASN A 102 6.48 2.69 11.67
C ASN A 102 7.27 1.80 10.69
N ILE A 103 6.62 1.14 9.73
CA ILE A 103 7.24 0.40 8.62
C ILE A 103 6.19 -0.19 7.67
N ASN A 104 5.04 -0.66 8.16
CA ASN A 104 4.14 -1.51 7.39
C ASN A 104 3.51 -0.77 6.22
N ILE A 105 2.96 0.43 6.46
CA ILE A 105 2.36 1.22 5.38
C ILE A 105 3.43 1.65 4.36
N GLN A 106 4.63 1.99 4.80
CA GLN A 106 5.74 2.33 3.93
C GLN A 106 6.09 1.15 3.01
N MET A 107 6.24 -0.07 3.57
CA MET A 107 6.55 -1.27 2.79
C MET A 107 5.48 -1.59 1.76
N ASN A 108 4.20 -1.37 2.07
CA ASN A 108 3.11 -1.57 1.12
C ASN A 108 3.28 -0.71 -0.13
N TYR A 109 3.87 0.48 0.00
CA TYR A 109 3.97 1.47 -1.07
C TYR A 109 5.34 1.57 -1.74
N TRP A 110 6.41 1.00 -1.17
CA TRP A 110 7.74 1.02 -1.80
C TRP A 110 7.77 0.52 -3.24
N PRO A 111 7.00 -0.50 -3.64
CA PRO A 111 7.00 -0.92 -5.04
C PRO A 111 6.19 -0.01 -5.97
N ALA A 112 5.39 0.94 -5.48
CA ALA A 112 4.45 1.69 -6.30
C ALA A 112 5.15 2.42 -7.46
N CYS A 113 6.02 3.36 -7.15
CA CYS A 113 6.70 4.16 -8.17
C CYS A 113 7.71 3.33 -8.96
N SER A 114 8.51 2.50 -8.29
CA SER A 114 9.56 1.68 -8.93
C SER A 114 9.02 0.60 -9.89
N THR A 115 7.73 0.24 -9.77
CA THR A 115 7.09 -0.74 -10.66
C THR A 115 6.04 -0.13 -11.59
N ASN A 116 6.16 1.18 -11.87
CA ASN A 116 5.28 1.93 -12.77
C ASN A 116 3.79 1.89 -12.37
N LEU A 117 3.54 2.11 -11.06
CA LEU A 117 2.21 2.19 -10.45
C LEU A 117 2.07 3.50 -9.65
N ASN A 118 2.56 4.61 -10.21
CA ASN A 118 2.55 5.91 -9.52
C ASN A 118 1.15 6.30 -9.02
N GLU A 119 0.11 6.01 -9.80
CA GLU A 119 -1.28 6.32 -9.43
C GLU A 119 -1.71 5.60 -8.14
N CYS A 120 -1.14 4.42 -7.88
CA CYS A 120 -1.41 3.67 -6.66
C CYS A 120 -0.78 4.30 -5.40
N MET A 121 0.14 5.26 -5.55
CA MET A 121 0.69 6.04 -4.44
C MET A 121 -0.28 7.14 -3.97
N LEU A 122 -1.15 7.65 -4.84
CA LEU A 122 -2.00 8.81 -4.55
C LEU A 122 -2.89 8.63 -3.31
N PRO A 123 -3.51 7.46 -3.06
CA PRO A 123 -4.26 7.25 -1.81
C PRO A 123 -3.42 7.45 -0.55
N LEU A 124 -2.13 7.07 -0.57
CA LEU A 124 -1.23 7.32 0.56
C LEU A 124 -0.93 8.81 0.70
N VAL A 125 -0.68 9.51 -0.39
CA VAL A 125 -0.43 10.96 -0.38
C VAL A 125 -1.63 11.70 0.20
N ASP A 126 -2.84 11.40 -0.29
CA ASP A 126 -4.08 11.98 0.22
C ASP A 126 -4.29 11.68 1.71
N PHE A 127 -3.98 10.45 2.13
CA PHE A 127 -4.04 10.07 3.55
C PHE A 127 -3.07 10.88 4.41
N ILE A 128 -1.83 11.09 3.97
CA ILE A 128 -0.84 11.90 4.68
C ILE A 128 -1.37 13.32 4.88
N HIS A 129 -1.97 13.94 3.87
CA HIS A 129 -2.60 15.25 3.98
C HIS A 129 -3.71 15.27 5.04
N THR A 130 -4.50 14.22 5.15
CA THR A 130 -5.55 14.15 6.19
C THR A 130 -4.98 14.10 7.61
N LEU A 131 -3.74 13.63 7.79
CA LEU A 131 -3.08 13.56 9.10
C LEU A 131 -2.50 14.90 9.57
N VAL A 132 -2.25 15.87 8.69
CA VAL A 132 -1.58 17.12 9.01
C VAL A 132 -2.34 17.88 10.11
N LYS A 133 -3.60 18.22 9.86
CA LYS A 133 -4.40 19.02 10.79
C LYS A 133 -4.63 18.39 12.17
N PRO A 134 -5.00 17.11 12.31
CA PRO A 134 -5.02 16.47 13.62
C PRO A 134 -3.62 16.32 14.22
N GLY A 135 -2.60 16.09 13.39
CA GLY A 135 -1.21 15.98 13.80
C GLY A 135 -0.63 17.27 14.39
N GLU A 136 -1.05 18.43 13.93
CA GLU A 136 -0.70 19.74 14.53
C GLU A 136 -1.21 19.84 15.98
N LYS A 137 -2.44 19.40 16.23
CA LYS A 137 -2.99 19.34 17.59
C LYS A 137 -2.20 18.41 18.48
N THR A 138 -1.84 17.24 17.95
CA THR A 138 -1.02 16.25 18.68
C THR A 138 0.38 16.79 18.97
N ALA A 139 1.05 17.39 17.99
CA ALA A 139 2.37 18.00 18.17
C ALA A 139 2.35 19.08 19.28
N LYS A 140 1.35 19.93 19.26
CA LYS A 140 1.19 20.98 20.28
C LYS A 140 0.89 20.41 21.66
N SER A 141 -0.05 19.45 21.76
CA SER A 141 -0.55 18.96 23.06
C SER A 141 0.42 18.03 23.76
N TYR A 142 1.11 17.15 23.01
CA TYR A 142 2.00 16.15 23.58
C TYR A 142 3.45 16.61 23.67
N PHE A 143 3.90 17.48 22.74
CA PHE A 143 5.31 17.82 22.61
C PHE A 143 5.58 19.33 22.75
N GLY A 144 4.56 20.17 22.85
CA GLY A 144 4.72 21.63 22.83
C GLY A 144 5.38 22.15 21.54
N ALA A 145 5.34 21.36 20.47
CA ALA A 145 6.05 21.62 19.21
C ALA A 145 5.14 22.29 18.16
N ARG A 146 5.78 22.96 17.20
CA ARG A 146 5.17 23.43 15.95
C ARG A 146 5.21 22.29 14.92
N GLY A 147 4.44 22.45 13.83
CA GLY A 147 4.30 21.43 12.79
C GLY A 147 3.34 20.34 13.21
N TRP A 148 3.46 19.17 12.59
CA TRP A 148 2.57 18.05 12.84
C TRP A 148 3.35 16.78 13.16
N THR A 149 2.65 15.81 13.78
CA THR A 149 3.19 14.50 14.09
C THR A 149 2.11 13.43 13.93
N ALA A 150 2.54 12.21 13.68
CA ALA A 150 1.69 11.03 13.76
C ALA A 150 2.45 9.94 14.53
N SER A 151 1.74 9.15 15.31
CA SER A 151 2.29 7.99 16.03
C SER A 151 2.23 6.72 15.19
N ILE A 152 2.60 5.59 15.80
CA ILE A 152 2.69 4.29 15.12
C ILE A 152 1.35 3.89 14.52
N SER A 153 0.27 3.93 15.28
CA SER A 153 -1.06 3.56 14.84
C SER A 153 -1.78 4.73 14.19
N GLY A 154 -2.40 4.48 13.06
CA GLY A 154 -3.27 5.41 12.36
C GLY A 154 -4.56 4.73 11.92
N ASN A 155 -5.56 5.53 11.61
CA ASN A 155 -6.83 5.04 11.08
C ASN A 155 -7.43 6.03 10.08
N ILE A 156 -8.52 5.64 9.44
CA ILE A 156 -9.23 6.47 8.44
C ILE A 156 -9.83 7.76 9.00
N PHE A 157 -9.88 7.93 10.32
CA PHE A 157 -10.43 9.11 11.00
C PHE A 157 -9.35 10.13 11.39
N GLY A 158 -8.10 9.94 10.93
CA GLY A 158 -7.01 10.87 11.22
C GLY A 158 -6.45 10.75 12.65
N PHE A 159 -6.41 9.55 13.20
CA PHE A 159 -5.79 9.30 14.50
C PHE A 159 -4.28 9.49 14.41
N THR A 160 -3.73 10.39 15.26
CA THR A 160 -2.31 10.77 15.23
C THR A 160 -1.64 10.70 16.62
N THR A 161 -2.43 10.49 17.68
CA THR A 161 -1.89 10.48 19.05
C THR A 161 -1.17 9.17 19.37
N PRO A 162 -0.27 9.16 20.36
CA PRO A 162 0.17 7.91 20.98
C PRO A 162 -1.00 7.10 21.49
N LEU A 163 -0.86 5.77 21.49
CA LEU A 163 -1.82 4.88 22.12
C LEU A 163 -1.75 5.01 23.65
N GLU A 164 -2.84 4.73 24.31
CA GLU A 164 -2.89 4.66 25.76
C GLU A 164 -2.23 3.37 26.25
N SER A 165 -0.93 3.45 26.58
CA SER A 165 -0.12 2.32 27.05
C SER A 165 1.10 2.85 27.80
N GLN A 166 1.60 2.04 28.75
CA GLN A 166 2.87 2.32 29.43
C GLN A 166 4.10 1.90 28.62
N ASP A 167 3.91 1.19 27.53
CA ASP A 167 4.99 0.75 26.66
C ASP A 167 5.39 1.88 25.69
N MET A 168 6.53 2.48 25.97
CA MET A 168 7.09 3.56 25.16
C MET A 168 7.46 3.13 23.74
N SER A 169 7.78 1.86 23.51
CA SER A 169 8.14 1.34 22.20
C SER A 169 6.98 1.42 21.19
N TRP A 170 5.75 1.33 21.68
CA TRP A 170 4.55 1.45 20.87
C TRP A 170 3.97 2.87 20.80
N ASN A 171 4.38 3.73 21.71
CA ASN A 171 3.75 5.04 21.85
C ASN A 171 4.64 6.20 21.37
N PHE A 172 5.94 6.10 21.58
CA PHE A 172 6.86 7.16 21.25
C PHE A 172 7.56 6.93 19.91
N ASN A 173 6.94 7.38 18.84
CA ASN A 173 7.55 7.39 17.50
C ASN A 173 7.34 8.75 16.82
N PRO A 174 8.14 9.76 17.16
CA PRO A 174 7.99 11.11 16.59
C PRO A 174 8.35 11.17 15.10
N MET A 175 9.00 10.13 14.56
CA MET A 175 9.45 10.08 13.17
C MET A 175 8.43 9.45 12.22
N ALA A 176 7.30 8.94 12.71
CA ALA A 176 6.30 8.31 11.84
C ALA A 176 5.74 9.29 10.80
N GLY A 177 5.37 10.50 11.21
CA GLY A 177 4.92 11.56 10.30
C GLY A 177 5.98 11.97 9.27
N PRO A 178 7.21 12.36 9.68
CA PRO A 178 8.30 12.64 8.76
C PRO A 178 8.61 11.50 7.78
N TRP A 179 8.60 10.26 8.24
CA TRP A 179 8.82 9.11 7.37
C TRP A 179 7.70 8.93 6.34
N LEU A 180 6.45 9.11 6.72
CA LEU A 180 5.33 9.14 5.76
C LEU A 180 5.52 10.24 4.72
N ALA A 181 5.95 11.44 5.13
CA ALA A 181 6.16 12.57 4.22
C ALA A 181 7.23 12.29 3.15
N THR A 182 8.20 11.39 3.39
CA THR A 182 9.20 11.03 2.37
C THR A 182 8.57 10.40 1.12
N HIS A 183 7.39 9.78 1.22
CA HIS A 183 6.69 9.19 0.07
C HIS A 183 6.12 10.26 -0.88
N ILE A 184 5.83 11.46 -0.38
CA ILE A 184 5.44 12.60 -1.22
C ILE A 184 6.63 13.02 -2.09
N TRP A 185 7.82 13.05 -1.50
CA TRP A 185 9.05 13.34 -2.23
C TRP A 185 9.39 12.25 -3.24
N GLU A 186 9.26 10.98 -2.86
CA GLU A 186 9.43 9.84 -3.77
C GLU A 186 8.47 9.94 -4.96
N TYR A 187 7.20 10.27 -4.73
CA TYR A 187 6.24 10.48 -5.80
C TYR A 187 6.68 11.59 -6.76
N TYR A 188 7.20 12.71 -6.23
CA TYR A 188 7.75 13.79 -7.04
C TYR A 188 8.96 13.33 -7.86
N ASP A 189 9.90 12.60 -7.29
CA ASP A 189 11.09 12.12 -7.99
C ASP A 189 10.74 11.26 -9.21
N TYR A 190 9.68 10.46 -9.14
CA TYR A 190 9.23 9.61 -10.23
C TYR A 190 8.32 10.29 -11.26
N THR A 191 7.60 11.32 -10.86
CA THR A 191 6.54 11.91 -11.70
C THR A 191 6.81 13.35 -12.11
N SER A 192 7.73 14.04 -11.44
CA SER A 192 7.95 15.49 -11.52
C SER A 192 6.66 16.30 -11.29
N CYS A 193 5.70 15.73 -10.55
CA CYS A 193 4.41 16.35 -10.27
C CYS A 193 4.50 17.20 -8.99
N LEU A 194 4.35 18.52 -9.12
CA LEU A 194 4.41 19.49 -8.01
C LEU A 194 3.08 19.65 -7.27
N LEU A 195 1.98 19.05 -7.74
CA LEU A 195 0.64 19.22 -7.15
C LEU A 195 0.56 18.84 -5.65
N TYR A 196 1.48 18.00 -5.19
CA TYR A 196 1.52 17.49 -3.82
C TYR A 196 2.74 17.95 -3.00
N THR A 197 3.56 18.83 -3.56
CA THR A 197 4.82 19.29 -2.93
C THR A 197 4.83 20.79 -2.60
N SER A 198 3.74 21.50 -2.88
CA SER A 198 3.70 22.98 -2.90
C SER A 198 3.12 23.63 -1.65
N ASP A 199 2.82 22.89 -0.56
CA ASP A 199 2.34 23.49 0.71
C ASP A 199 3.15 23.06 1.92
#